data_cb2d48f2189f618f98014137e3c86904
#
_entry.id   cb2d48f2189f618f98014137e3c86904
#
_cell.length_a   1.000
_cell.length_b   1.000
_cell.length_c   1.000
_cell.angle_alpha   90.00
_cell.angle_beta   90.00
_cell.angle_gamma   90.00
#
_symmetry.space_group_name_H-M   'P 1'
#
loop_
_entity.id
_entity.type
_entity.pdbx_description
1 polymer ?
#
loop_
_entity_poly.entity_id
_entity_poly.type
_entity_poly.pdbx_seq_one_letter_code
_entity_poly.pdbx_strand_id
1 'polypeptide(L)'
;LAFYACGGPKFLLLMLLSIAINYAGGLLAGPAHRPRTRRLGMTLAVVLGLALLGWFKYAGFFGEMLHALLPVIPVPQVTLPIGISFFTFQGLSYVIDVYRGDAAVQRDPLKLALYIAFFPQLVAGPIVRYTTVAEEIDERHESVSEFSAGAVRFLFGLGKKMLLANAVARIADAAFAAVMPSVLFAWLGAVAYTFQIYFDFSAYSDMA
;
A
#
# COMPACT_ATOMS: atom_id res chain seq x y z
N LEU A 1 8.27 -11.15 -3.24
CA LEU A 1 7.38 -12.13 -3.91
C LEU A 1 7.14 -13.37 -3.05
N ALA A 2 8.17 -14.02 -2.45
CA ALA A 2 8.01 -15.19 -1.59
C ALA A 2 7.07 -14.94 -0.40
N PHE A 3 7.23 -13.81 0.30
CA PHE A 3 6.32 -13.38 1.37
C PHE A 3 4.86 -13.31 0.90
N TYR A 4 4.63 -12.78 -0.29
CA TYR A 4 3.28 -12.65 -0.85
C TYR A 4 2.67 -13.98 -1.30
N ALA A 5 3.51 -14.91 -1.76
CA ALA A 5 3.11 -16.27 -2.12
C ALA A 5 2.56 -17.06 -0.92
N CYS A 6 3.05 -16.78 0.30
CA CYS A 6 2.52 -17.39 1.53
C CYS A 6 1.05 -17.00 1.80
N GLY A 7 0.59 -15.85 1.30
CA GLY A 7 -0.81 -15.42 1.38
C GLY A 7 -1.76 -16.11 0.40
N GLY A 8 -1.21 -16.88 -0.54
CA GLY A 8 -1.94 -17.66 -1.55
C GLY A 8 -1.43 -17.41 -2.97
N PRO A 9 -1.30 -18.47 -3.78
CA PRO A 9 -0.73 -18.38 -5.14
C PRO A 9 -1.56 -17.49 -6.09
N LYS A 10 -2.87 -17.39 -5.87
CA LYS A 10 -3.77 -16.52 -6.66
C LYS A 10 -3.40 -15.04 -6.51
N PHE A 11 -3.02 -14.62 -5.31
CA PHE A 11 -2.65 -13.24 -5.02
C PHE A 11 -1.27 -12.89 -5.58
N LEU A 12 -0.35 -13.88 -5.64
CA LEU A 12 0.94 -13.70 -6.30
C LEU A 12 0.77 -13.38 -7.79
N LEU A 13 -0.13 -14.09 -8.49
CA LEU A 13 -0.42 -13.80 -9.90
C LEU A 13 -0.98 -12.39 -10.09
N LEU A 14 -1.84 -11.92 -9.18
CA LEU A 14 -2.36 -10.56 -9.21
C LEU A 14 -1.26 -9.51 -9.02
N MET A 15 -0.34 -9.75 -8.09
CA MET A 15 0.81 -8.86 -7.89
C MET A 15 1.72 -8.84 -9.13
N LEU A 16 2.01 -9.99 -9.73
CA LEU A 16 2.80 -10.08 -10.95
C LEU A 16 2.12 -9.35 -12.12
N LEU A 17 0.80 -9.49 -12.24
CA LEU A 17 0.00 -8.74 -13.23
C LEU A 17 0.10 -7.22 -12.98
N SER A 18 -0.02 -6.77 -11.74
CA SER A 18 0.14 -5.35 -11.39
C SER A 18 1.53 -4.83 -11.73
N ILE A 19 2.58 -5.61 -11.43
CA ILE A 19 3.97 -5.26 -11.79
C ILE A 19 4.10 -5.15 -13.32
N ALA A 20 3.56 -6.11 -14.08
CA ALA A 20 3.62 -6.10 -15.54
C ALA A 20 2.89 -4.89 -16.14
N ILE A 21 1.71 -4.54 -15.63
CA ILE A 21 0.95 -3.34 -16.05
C ILE A 21 1.77 -2.08 -15.82
N ASN A 22 2.33 -1.91 -14.63
CA ASN A 22 3.10 -0.72 -14.27
C ASN A 22 4.44 -0.66 -15.02
N TYR A 23 5.09 -1.80 -15.26
CA TYR A 23 6.31 -1.89 -16.07
C TYR A 23 6.05 -1.47 -17.52
N ALA A 24 5.06 -2.07 -18.17
CA ALA A 24 4.67 -1.72 -19.53
C ALA A 24 4.22 -0.24 -19.64
N GLY A 25 3.41 0.22 -18.67
CA GLY A 25 2.98 1.60 -18.56
C GLY A 25 4.14 2.58 -18.43
N GLY A 26 5.12 2.27 -17.57
CA GLY A 26 6.34 3.07 -17.38
C GLY A 26 7.21 3.13 -18.63
N LEU A 27 7.41 1.99 -19.32
CA LEU A 27 8.13 1.96 -20.58
C LEU A 27 7.46 2.86 -21.62
N LEU A 28 6.14 2.76 -21.80
CA LEU A 28 5.39 3.57 -22.76
C LEU A 28 5.29 5.04 -22.36
N ALA A 29 5.25 5.35 -21.07
CA ALA A 29 5.20 6.73 -20.55
C ALA A 29 6.54 7.48 -20.67
N GLY A 30 7.62 6.75 -20.93
CA GLY A 30 8.98 7.31 -21.01
C GLY A 30 9.19 8.33 -22.14
N PRO A 31 10.23 9.18 -22.01
CA PRO A 31 10.49 10.31 -22.93
C PRO A 31 10.87 9.87 -24.35
N ALA A 32 11.28 8.62 -24.54
CA ALA A 32 11.62 8.07 -25.87
C ALA A 32 10.43 7.97 -26.83
N HIS A 33 9.20 8.07 -26.33
CA HIS A 33 7.98 7.89 -27.11
C HIS A 33 7.31 9.23 -27.47
N ARG A 34 6.44 9.16 -28.50
CA ARG A 34 5.63 10.31 -28.91
C ARG A 34 4.65 10.73 -27.77
N PRO A 35 4.26 12.00 -27.65
CA PRO A 35 3.38 12.46 -26.55
C PRO A 35 2.05 11.67 -26.45
N ARG A 36 1.48 11.26 -27.58
CA ARG A 36 0.25 10.43 -27.59
C ARG A 36 0.48 9.04 -26.98
N THR A 37 1.60 8.39 -27.32
CA THR A 37 1.97 7.08 -26.77
C THR A 37 2.26 7.15 -25.27
N ARG A 38 2.97 8.21 -24.86
CA ARG A 38 3.25 8.47 -23.42
C ARG A 38 1.97 8.61 -22.62
N ARG A 39 1.04 9.45 -23.11
CA ARG A 39 -0.26 9.66 -22.46
C ARG A 39 -1.07 8.36 -22.42
N LEU A 40 -1.09 7.59 -23.51
CA LEU A 40 -1.81 6.31 -23.58
C LEU A 40 -1.24 5.31 -22.58
N GLY A 41 0.08 5.15 -22.51
CA GLY A 41 0.76 4.23 -21.57
C GLY A 41 0.42 4.56 -20.12
N MET A 42 0.52 5.83 -19.72
CA MET A 42 0.14 6.29 -18.39
C MET A 42 -1.35 6.06 -18.12
N THR A 43 -2.24 6.45 -19.04
CA THR A 43 -3.69 6.30 -18.85
C THR A 43 -4.10 4.83 -18.74
N LEU A 44 -3.54 3.94 -19.57
CA LEU A 44 -3.82 2.51 -19.49
C LEU A 44 -3.36 1.90 -18.17
N ALA A 45 -2.16 2.23 -17.70
CA ALA A 45 -1.67 1.73 -16.40
C ALA A 45 -2.57 2.20 -15.25
N VAL A 46 -2.99 3.48 -15.26
CA VAL A 46 -3.88 4.03 -14.24
C VAL A 46 -5.25 3.36 -14.28
N VAL A 47 -5.86 3.25 -15.45
CA VAL A 47 -7.20 2.64 -15.60
C VAL A 47 -7.17 1.18 -15.20
N LEU A 48 -6.19 0.40 -15.66
CA LEU A 48 -6.08 -1.02 -15.33
C LEU A 48 -5.76 -1.23 -13.85
N GLY A 49 -4.86 -0.45 -13.27
CA GLY A 49 -4.54 -0.51 -11.84
C GLY A 49 -5.73 -0.18 -10.95
N LEU A 50 -6.46 0.90 -11.28
CA LEU A 50 -7.67 1.28 -10.55
C LEU A 50 -8.83 0.31 -10.78
N ALA A 51 -8.96 -0.29 -11.97
CA ALA A 51 -9.96 -1.31 -12.24
C ALA A 51 -9.71 -2.59 -11.42
N LEU A 52 -8.45 -3.04 -11.32
CA LEU A 52 -8.08 -4.16 -10.43
C LEU A 52 -8.40 -3.84 -8.98
N LEU A 53 -7.98 -2.67 -8.50
CA LEU A 53 -8.27 -2.24 -7.14
C LEU A 53 -9.79 -2.15 -6.90
N GLY A 54 -10.52 -1.54 -7.83
CA GLY A 54 -11.97 -1.38 -7.78
C GLY A 54 -12.69 -2.72 -7.70
N TRP A 55 -12.29 -3.69 -8.51
CA TRP A 55 -12.86 -5.02 -8.48
C TRP A 55 -12.66 -5.71 -7.14
N PHE A 56 -11.43 -5.80 -6.66
CA PHE A 56 -11.16 -6.52 -5.42
C PHE A 56 -11.68 -5.82 -4.16
N LYS A 57 -11.74 -4.50 -4.16
CA LYS A 57 -12.14 -3.73 -2.97
C LYS A 57 -13.63 -3.40 -2.93
N TYR A 58 -14.24 -3.15 -4.07
CA TYR A 58 -15.59 -2.59 -4.13
C TYR A 58 -16.62 -3.47 -4.84
N ALA A 59 -16.23 -4.59 -5.49
CA ALA A 59 -17.19 -5.46 -6.19
C ALA A 59 -18.25 -6.05 -5.25
N GLY A 60 -17.88 -6.42 -4.02
CA GLY A 60 -18.82 -6.87 -2.99
C GLY A 60 -19.84 -5.78 -2.65
N PHE A 61 -19.37 -4.58 -2.33
CA PHE A 61 -20.22 -3.43 -1.98
C PHE A 61 -21.22 -3.08 -3.09
N PHE A 62 -20.74 -2.94 -4.33
CA PHE A 62 -21.64 -2.67 -5.45
C PHE A 62 -22.54 -3.86 -5.77
N GLY A 63 -22.05 -5.09 -5.57
CA GLY A 63 -22.84 -6.32 -5.72
C GLY A 63 -24.00 -6.36 -4.73
N GLU A 64 -23.78 -6.02 -3.46
CA GLU A 64 -24.83 -5.93 -2.43
C GLU A 64 -25.87 -4.85 -2.76
N MET A 65 -25.44 -3.67 -3.22
CA MET A 65 -26.35 -2.60 -3.65
C MET A 65 -27.21 -3.05 -4.85
N LEU A 66 -26.61 -3.70 -5.84
CA LEU A 66 -27.33 -4.20 -7.01
C LEU A 66 -28.29 -5.35 -6.65
N HIS A 67 -27.86 -6.25 -5.77
CA HIS A 67 -28.70 -7.33 -5.26
C HIS A 67 -29.91 -6.81 -4.48
N ALA A 68 -29.74 -5.75 -3.69
CA ALA A 68 -30.85 -5.10 -2.97
C ALA A 68 -31.90 -4.49 -3.92
N LEU A 69 -31.47 -4.00 -5.10
CA LEU A 69 -32.37 -3.48 -6.14
C LEU A 69 -32.95 -4.59 -7.03
N LEU A 70 -32.12 -5.57 -7.35
CA LEU A 70 -32.42 -6.69 -8.23
C LEU A 70 -31.91 -8.01 -7.63
N PRO A 71 -32.76 -8.75 -6.86
CA PRO A 71 -32.35 -9.97 -6.15
C PRO A 71 -31.84 -11.11 -7.04
N VAL A 72 -32.01 -11.01 -8.34
CA VAL A 72 -31.52 -12.00 -9.34
C VAL A 72 -30.00 -11.89 -9.54
N ILE A 73 -29.38 -10.74 -9.21
CA ILE A 73 -27.94 -10.52 -9.41
C ILE A 73 -27.17 -11.13 -8.23
N PRO A 74 -26.27 -12.10 -8.46
CA PRO A 74 -25.48 -12.68 -7.39
C PRO A 74 -24.44 -11.69 -6.86
N VAL A 75 -24.25 -11.66 -5.55
CA VAL A 75 -23.19 -10.86 -4.92
C VAL A 75 -21.84 -11.56 -5.12
N PRO A 76 -20.85 -10.92 -5.78
CA PRO A 76 -19.54 -11.53 -5.97
C PRO A 76 -18.80 -11.62 -4.64
N GLN A 77 -18.42 -12.84 -4.25
CA GLN A 77 -17.59 -13.06 -3.07
C GLN A 77 -16.11 -12.91 -3.45
N VAL A 78 -15.58 -11.73 -3.25
CA VAL A 78 -14.19 -11.40 -3.59
C VAL A 78 -13.37 -11.30 -2.32
N THR A 79 -12.35 -12.15 -2.17
CA THR A 79 -11.39 -12.06 -1.07
C THR A 79 -10.41 -10.93 -1.35
N LEU A 80 -10.29 -9.97 -0.43
CA LEU A 80 -9.40 -8.83 -0.59
C LEU A 80 -7.93 -9.26 -0.41
N PRO A 81 -7.06 -9.09 -1.42
CA PRO A 81 -5.64 -9.37 -1.27
C PRO A 81 -4.97 -8.39 -0.30
N ILE A 82 -4.10 -8.89 0.55
CA ILE A 82 -3.34 -8.05 1.49
C ILE A 82 -2.50 -7.05 0.71
N GLY A 83 -2.58 -5.77 1.08
CA GLY A 83 -1.74 -4.72 0.51
C GLY A 83 -2.11 -4.28 -0.92
N ILE A 84 -3.25 -4.73 -1.50
CA ILE A 84 -3.63 -4.37 -2.88
C ILE A 84 -3.65 -2.85 -3.11
N SER A 85 -4.14 -2.06 -2.16
CA SER A 85 -4.16 -0.61 -2.27
C SER A 85 -2.74 -0.04 -2.30
N PHE A 86 -1.85 -0.54 -1.44
CA PHE A 86 -0.48 -0.06 -1.33
C PHE A 86 0.32 -0.32 -2.60
N PHE A 87 0.39 -1.57 -3.07
CA PHE A 87 1.16 -1.87 -4.27
C PHE A 87 0.55 -1.27 -5.55
N THR A 88 -0.79 -1.08 -5.59
CA THR A 88 -1.43 -0.39 -6.71
C THR A 88 -1.01 1.07 -6.74
N PHE A 89 -1.18 1.82 -5.64
CA PHE A 89 -0.78 3.23 -5.61
C PHE A 89 0.73 3.43 -5.78
N GLN A 90 1.55 2.52 -5.25
CA GLN A 90 2.99 2.56 -5.42
C GLN A 90 3.39 2.39 -6.90
N GLY A 91 2.80 1.41 -7.60
CA GLY A 91 3.02 1.24 -9.03
C GLY A 91 2.51 2.42 -9.86
N LEU A 92 1.32 2.95 -9.53
CA LEU A 92 0.76 4.11 -10.21
C LEU A 92 1.62 5.37 -10.01
N SER A 93 2.15 5.60 -8.80
CA SER A 93 3.03 6.74 -8.55
C SER A 93 4.27 6.69 -9.43
N TYR A 94 4.88 5.50 -9.59
CA TYR A 94 6.01 5.31 -10.51
C TYR A 94 5.66 5.69 -11.95
N VAL A 95 4.55 5.17 -12.49
CA VAL A 95 4.16 5.47 -13.90
C VAL A 95 3.86 6.95 -14.09
N ILE A 96 3.22 7.60 -13.11
CA ILE A 96 2.92 9.04 -13.15
C ILE A 96 4.21 9.86 -13.06
N ASP A 97 5.14 9.52 -12.18
CA ASP A 97 6.43 10.22 -12.03
C ASP A 97 7.28 10.09 -13.31
N VAL A 98 7.29 8.91 -13.95
CA VAL A 98 7.93 8.72 -15.26
C VAL A 98 7.26 9.58 -16.36
N TYR A 99 5.93 9.63 -16.39
CA TYR A 99 5.20 10.45 -17.36
C TYR A 99 5.49 11.95 -17.20
N ARG A 100 5.59 12.42 -15.95
CA ARG A 100 5.93 13.81 -15.61
C ARG A 100 7.39 14.15 -15.91
N GLY A 101 8.25 13.16 -15.96
CA GLY A 101 9.70 13.31 -16.10
C GLY A 101 10.43 13.47 -14.77
N ASP A 102 9.74 13.22 -13.65
CA ASP A 102 10.31 13.30 -12.30
C ASP A 102 11.14 12.05 -11.98
N ALA A 103 10.86 10.91 -12.65
CA ALA A 103 11.58 9.66 -12.50
C ALA A 103 12.13 9.14 -13.83
N ALA A 104 13.29 8.52 -13.80
CA ALA A 104 13.82 7.76 -14.93
C ALA A 104 13.01 6.48 -15.18
N VAL A 105 12.94 6.06 -16.45
CA VAL A 105 12.27 4.80 -16.81
C VAL A 105 13.10 3.63 -16.32
N GLN A 106 12.55 2.80 -15.43
CA GLN A 106 13.20 1.56 -15.02
C GLN A 106 13.06 0.49 -16.12
N ARG A 107 14.21 0.09 -16.67
CA ARG A 107 14.28 -0.91 -17.74
C ARG A 107 14.44 -2.34 -17.23
N ASP A 108 14.85 -2.50 -15.98
CA ASP A 108 14.96 -3.80 -15.35
C ASP A 108 13.64 -4.15 -14.64
N PRO A 109 12.90 -5.17 -15.13
CA PRO A 109 11.65 -5.59 -14.53
C PRO A 109 11.82 -6.12 -13.09
N LEU A 110 13.00 -6.69 -12.75
CA LEU A 110 13.26 -7.19 -11.40
C LEU A 110 13.43 -6.05 -10.39
N LYS A 111 14.08 -4.96 -10.77
CA LYS A 111 14.22 -3.77 -9.93
C LYS A 111 12.86 -3.12 -9.66
N LEU A 112 12.00 -3.02 -10.68
CA LEU A 112 10.63 -2.52 -10.48
C LEU A 112 9.79 -3.49 -9.62
N ALA A 113 9.95 -4.80 -9.84
CA ALA A 113 9.28 -5.81 -9.03
C ALA A 113 9.74 -5.76 -7.57
N LEU A 114 11.03 -5.52 -7.31
CA LEU A 114 11.55 -5.30 -5.97
C LEU A 114 10.89 -4.09 -5.31
N TYR A 115 10.83 -2.96 -6.01
CA TYR A 115 10.19 -1.74 -5.51
C TYR A 115 8.72 -1.96 -5.13
N ILE A 116 7.92 -2.56 -6.02
CA ILE A 116 6.48 -2.76 -5.82
C ILE A 116 6.20 -3.85 -4.78
N ALA A 117 7.01 -4.92 -4.71
CA ALA A 117 6.78 -6.07 -3.86
C ALA A 117 7.60 -6.05 -2.56
N PHE A 118 8.21 -4.92 -2.20
CA PHE A 118 9.03 -4.82 -1.00
C PHE A 118 8.17 -4.95 0.26
N PHE A 119 8.33 -6.05 0.99
CA PHE A 119 7.40 -6.48 2.03
C PHE A 119 7.25 -5.50 3.22
N PRO A 120 8.28 -4.74 3.65
CA PRO A 120 8.11 -3.79 4.74
C PRO A 120 7.13 -2.66 4.44
N GLN A 121 6.97 -2.30 3.16
CA GLN A 121 6.07 -1.23 2.72
C GLN A 121 4.69 -1.75 2.32
N LEU A 122 4.56 -3.06 2.04
CA LEU A 122 3.41 -3.64 1.37
C LEU A 122 2.13 -3.63 2.22
N VAL A 123 2.24 -3.70 3.55
CA VAL A 123 1.07 -3.93 4.42
C VAL A 123 0.52 -2.64 5.01
N ALA A 124 1.35 -1.76 5.53
CA ALA A 124 0.93 -0.52 6.19
C ALA A 124 2.02 0.57 6.17
N GLY A 125 3.08 0.41 5.37
CA GLY A 125 4.16 1.39 5.27
C GLY A 125 3.74 2.69 4.60
N PRO A 126 4.52 3.76 4.76
CA PRO A 126 4.35 4.94 3.95
C PRO A 126 4.55 4.59 2.48
N ILE A 127 3.71 5.16 1.59
CA ILE A 127 3.91 5.02 0.14
C ILE A 127 5.14 5.84 -0.21
N VAL A 128 6.28 5.17 -0.34
CA VAL A 128 7.53 5.81 -0.73
C VAL A 128 7.54 5.98 -2.25
N ARG A 129 7.86 7.18 -2.72
CA ARG A 129 7.98 7.44 -4.15
C ARG A 129 9.17 6.69 -4.74
N TYR A 130 9.05 6.27 -6.00
CA TYR A 130 10.12 5.59 -6.71
C TYR A 130 11.40 6.44 -6.75
N THR A 131 11.28 7.75 -6.96
CA THR A 131 12.42 8.70 -6.97
C THR A 131 13.25 8.68 -5.70
N THR A 132 12.64 8.41 -4.55
CA THR A 132 13.33 8.40 -3.25
C THR A 132 14.21 7.16 -3.06
N VAL A 133 13.84 6.03 -3.68
CA VAL A 133 14.53 4.74 -3.48
C VAL A 133 15.27 4.26 -4.73
N ALA A 134 15.15 4.99 -5.85
CA ALA A 134 15.74 4.58 -7.12
C ALA A 134 17.26 4.44 -7.04
N GLU A 135 17.93 5.39 -6.40
CA GLU A 135 19.40 5.37 -6.21
C GLU A 135 19.81 4.20 -5.32
N GLU A 136 19.10 3.94 -4.23
CA GLU A 136 19.36 2.82 -3.32
C GLU A 136 19.12 1.43 -3.96
N ILE A 137 18.23 1.37 -4.96
CA ILE A 137 18.02 0.13 -5.73
C ILE A 137 19.16 -0.10 -6.73
N ASP A 138 19.74 0.97 -7.27
CA ASP A 138 20.77 0.90 -8.30
C ASP A 138 22.19 0.85 -7.72
N GLU A 139 22.47 1.67 -6.71
CA GLU A 139 23.80 1.82 -6.09
C GLU A 139 23.68 1.75 -4.56
N ARG A 140 23.68 0.54 -4.04
CA ARG A 140 23.53 0.31 -2.61
C ARG A 140 24.85 0.39 -1.88
N HIS A 141 24.92 1.29 -0.91
CA HIS A 141 26.05 1.40 0.01
C HIS A 141 25.64 0.94 1.41
N GLU A 142 26.28 -0.11 1.88
CA GLU A 142 26.02 -0.66 3.22
C GLU A 142 27.10 -0.28 4.19
N SER A 143 26.75 0.29 5.35
CA SER A 143 27.67 0.60 6.42
C SER A 143 27.16 0.12 7.78
N VAL A 144 28.10 -0.26 8.68
CA VAL A 144 27.74 -0.66 10.04
C VAL A 144 27.10 0.50 10.81
N SER A 145 27.50 1.74 10.51
CA SER A 145 26.92 2.94 11.12
C SER A 145 25.46 3.11 10.76
N GLU A 146 25.11 2.96 9.46
CA GLU A 146 23.72 3.06 8.99
C GLU A 146 22.86 1.91 9.51
N PHE A 147 23.40 0.69 9.55
CA PHE A 147 22.72 -0.43 10.17
C PHE A 147 22.42 -0.16 11.67
N SER A 148 23.39 0.37 12.41
CA SER A 148 23.19 0.72 13.82
C SER A 148 22.13 1.80 14.00
N ALA A 149 22.15 2.85 13.17
CA ALA A 149 21.14 3.91 13.19
C ALA A 149 19.74 3.36 12.86
N GLY A 150 19.63 2.49 11.85
CA GLY A 150 18.38 1.81 11.50
C GLY A 150 17.86 0.91 12.62
N ALA A 151 18.74 0.14 13.27
CA ALA A 151 18.37 -0.72 14.40
C ALA A 151 17.85 0.09 15.60
N VAL A 152 18.47 1.22 15.91
CA VAL A 152 17.99 2.13 16.96
C VAL A 152 16.62 2.69 16.59
N ARG A 153 16.42 3.14 15.36
CA ARG A 153 15.13 3.66 14.89
C ARG A 153 14.03 2.60 14.93
N PHE A 154 14.35 1.37 14.55
CA PHE A 154 13.44 0.23 14.67
C PHE A 154 13.02 -0.01 16.13
N LEU A 155 13.97 0.01 17.08
CA LEU A 155 13.67 -0.17 18.51
C LEU A 155 12.77 0.95 19.06
N PHE A 156 12.98 2.20 18.64
CA PHE A 156 12.08 3.30 18.99
C PHE A 156 10.68 3.11 18.44
N GLY A 157 10.54 2.68 17.18
CA GLY A 157 9.27 2.32 16.58
C GLY A 157 8.57 1.19 17.33
N LEU A 158 9.30 0.13 17.66
CA LEU A 158 8.77 -0.98 18.46
C LEU A 158 8.32 -0.51 19.85
N GLY A 159 9.08 0.36 20.50
CA GLY A 159 8.69 0.97 21.78
C GLY A 159 7.39 1.77 21.66
N LYS A 160 7.23 2.61 20.63
CA LYS A 160 5.97 3.33 20.36
C LYS A 160 4.79 2.37 20.21
N LYS A 161 4.96 1.28 19.43
CA LYS A 161 3.92 0.27 19.23
C LYS A 161 3.52 -0.41 20.53
N MET A 162 4.51 -0.92 21.26
CA MET A 162 4.26 -1.74 22.45
C MET A 162 3.80 -0.94 23.66
N LEU A 163 4.40 0.25 23.90
CA LEU A 163 4.15 1.02 25.11
C LEU A 163 3.05 2.05 24.94
N LEU A 164 2.92 2.69 23.77
CA LEU A 164 1.95 3.75 23.55
C LEU A 164 0.72 3.24 22.81
N ALA A 165 0.87 2.72 21.59
CA ALA A 165 -0.27 2.32 20.76
C ALA A 165 -1.12 1.24 21.44
N ASN A 166 -0.49 0.17 21.92
CA ASN A 166 -1.19 -0.93 22.59
C ASN A 166 -1.83 -0.50 23.94
N ALA A 167 -1.24 0.47 24.63
CA ALA A 167 -1.82 0.98 25.88
C ALA A 167 -3.11 1.78 25.62
N VAL A 168 -3.08 2.70 24.65
CA VAL A 168 -4.29 3.48 24.28
C VAL A 168 -5.33 2.64 23.57
N ALA A 169 -4.93 1.58 22.84
CA ALA A 169 -5.86 0.62 22.23
C ALA A 169 -6.81 0.01 23.25
N ARG A 170 -6.31 -0.40 24.41
CA ARG A 170 -7.12 -0.98 25.48
C ARG A 170 -8.24 -0.02 25.96
N ILE A 171 -7.95 1.27 26.03
CA ILE A 171 -8.92 2.28 26.42
C ILE A 171 -9.96 2.45 25.31
N ALA A 172 -9.53 2.52 24.06
CA ALA A 172 -10.43 2.60 22.90
C ALA A 172 -11.35 1.38 22.83
N ASP A 173 -10.78 0.18 22.90
CA ASP A 173 -11.53 -1.08 22.83
C ASP A 173 -12.57 -1.18 23.96
N ALA A 174 -12.20 -0.81 25.19
CA ALA A 174 -13.13 -0.78 26.34
C ALA A 174 -14.28 0.22 26.13
N ALA A 175 -13.97 1.38 25.55
CA ALA A 175 -14.99 2.40 25.30
C ALA A 175 -15.96 2.00 24.19
N PHE A 176 -15.47 1.39 23.12
CA PHE A 176 -16.31 0.91 22.01
C PHE A 176 -17.07 -0.39 22.32
N ALA A 177 -16.59 -1.20 23.26
CA ALA A 177 -17.29 -2.38 23.72
C ALA A 177 -18.42 -2.08 24.73
N ALA A 178 -18.49 -0.87 25.27
CA ALA A 178 -19.53 -0.50 26.25
C ALA A 178 -20.90 -0.37 25.58
N VAL A 179 -21.89 -1.11 26.12
CA VAL A 179 -23.27 -1.14 25.58
C VAL A 179 -23.97 0.22 25.73
N MET A 180 -23.71 0.96 26.81
CA MET A 180 -24.25 2.29 27.07
C MET A 180 -23.16 3.21 27.66
N PRO A 181 -22.25 3.73 26.82
CA PRO A 181 -21.19 4.60 27.29
C PRO A 181 -21.75 5.97 27.71
N SER A 182 -21.24 6.54 28.81
CA SER A 182 -21.48 7.95 29.10
C SER A 182 -20.84 8.84 28.02
N VAL A 183 -21.33 10.05 27.84
CA VAL A 183 -20.79 11.01 26.85
C VAL A 183 -19.28 11.20 27.02
N LEU A 184 -18.81 11.35 28.25
CA LEU A 184 -17.38 11.49 28.55
C LEU A 184 -16.59 10.27 28.17
N PHE A 185 -17.12 9.06 28.43
CA PHE A 185 -16.44 7.82 28.09
C PHE A 185 -16.39 7.58 26.57
N ALA A 186 -17.44 7.98 25.84
CA ALA A 186 -17.44 7.94 24.38
C ALA A 186 -16.37 8.88 23.78
N TRP A 187 -16.23 10.10 24.30
CA TRP A 187 -15.18 11.03 23.90
C TRP A 187 -13.79 10.51 24.24
N LEU A 188 -13.61 9.93 25.43
CA LEU A 188 -12.34 9.30 25.81
C LEU A 188 -11.97 8.18 24.82
N GLY A 189 -12.94 7.35 24.44
CA GLY A 189 -12.74 6.31 23.43
C GLY A 189 -12.32 6.86 22.07
N ALA A 190 -12.98 7.91 21.59
CA ALA A 190 -12.67 8.55 20.32
C ALA A 190 -11.25 9.16 20.31
N VAL A 191 -10.87 9.84 21.39
CA VAL A 191 -9.52 10.41 21.55
C VAL A 191 -8.48 9.30 21.66
N ALA A 192 -8.72 8.27 22.46
CA ALA A 192 -7.82 7.12 22.59
C ALA A 192 -7.64 6.40 21.24
N TYR A 193 -8.69 6.19 20.48
CA TYR A 193 -8.63 5.58 19.15
C TYR A 193 -7.81 6.44 18.17
N THR A 194 -7.96 7.76 18.21
CA THR A 194 -7.16 8.68 17.40
C THR A 194 -5.66 8.53 17.71
N PHE A 195 -5.29 8.51 18.99
CA PHE A 195 -3.90 8.27 19.38
C PHE A 195 -3.41 6.87 19.07
N GLN A 196 -4.27 5.85 19.17
CA GLN A 196 -3.93 4.50 18.76
C GLN A 196 -3.53 4.46 17.28
N ILE A 197 -4.36 5.00 16.38
CA ILE A 197 -4.05 5.05 14.94
C ILE A 197 -2.76 5.83 14.69
N TYR A 198 -2.60 6.98 15.34
CA TYR A 198 -1.40 7.80 15.17
C TYR A 198 -0.13 7.08 15.60
N PHE A 199 -0.11 6.47 16.77
CA PHE A 199 1.08 5.76 17.26
C PHE A 199 1.33 4.46 16.52
N ASP A 200 0.29 3.73 16.11
CA ASP A 200 0.42 2.53 15.27
C ASP A 200 1.10 2.86 13.94
N PHE A 201 0.61 3.89 13.26
CA PHE A 201 1.16 4.29 11.96
C PHE A 201 2.57 4.89 12.10
N SER A 202 2.79 5.76 13.08
CA SER A 202 4.11 6.34 13.35
C SER A 202 5.15 5.29 13.74
N ALA A 203 4.77 4.32 14.57
CA ALA A 203 5.62 3.21 14.96
C ALA A 203 6.03 2.36 13.76
N TYR A 204 5.06 2.03 12.92
CA TYR A 204 5.30 1.25 11.71
C TYR A 204 6.23 2.01 10.74
N SER A 205 6.01 3.30 10.55
CA SER A 205 6.88 4.14 9.70
C SER A 205 8.33 4.23 10.19
N ASP A 206 8.55 4.14 11.50
CA ASP A 206 9.91 4.11 12.06
C ASP A 206 10.57 2.72 11.95
N MET A 207 9.76 1.64 11.87
CA MET A 207 10.27 0.27 11.74
C MET A 207 10.50 -0.15 10.28
N ALA A 208 9.80 0.46 9.32
CA ALA A 208 9.90 0.17 7.88
C ALA A 208 11.01 0.97 7.22
#